data_f7a74fe8f47e77ea873b60d7b076971c
#
_entry.id   f7a74fe8f47e77ea873b60d7b076971c
#
_cell.length_a   1.000
_cell.length_b   1.000
_cell.length_c   1.000
_cell.angle_alpha   90.00
_cell.angle_beta   90.00
_cell.angle_gamma   90.00
#
_symmetry.space_group_name_H-M   'P 1'
#
loop_
_entity.id
_entity.type
_entity.pdbx_description
1 polymer ?
#
loop_
_entity_poly.entity_id
_entity_poly.type
_entity_poly.pdbx_seq_one_letter_code
_entity_poly.pdbx_strand_id
1 'polypeptide(L)'
;SFGDIMKDLASEVYASGTGRLSITMITAVYLSSKAFISFQLGLDDMYHVKENRNFILRRIYSVLYSIVFALALIFLLGIMVFGNMLRKMYFSNVHHIIGSIIGSVVDYRLVICLPVLILFFWVIYVFLPNKKQRAKYQLPGAVFAAAAWMIFSGIFSVYVDKYNNYSSFYGTMTTIALIMVWLYGCMYVLFIGGIINRTWEERMEAK
;
A
#
# COMPACT_ATOMS: atom_id res chain seq x y z
N SER A 1 24.26 -9.72 3.48
CA SER A 1 23.54 -9.43 2.21
C SER A 1 22.05 -9.79 2.38
N PHE A 2 21.18 -9.33 1.43
CA PHE A 2 19.74 -9.71 1.45
C PHE A 2 19.54 -11.23 1.47
N GLY A 3 20.45 -11.98 0.80
CA GLY A 3 20.44 -13.44 0.80
C GLY A 3 20.74 -14.06 2.18
N ASP A 4 21.50 -13.41 3.01
CA ASP A 4 21.83 -13.91 4.34
C ASP A 4 20.64 -13.67 5.29
N ILE A 5 19.99 -12.50 5.20
CA ILE A 5 18.76 -12.19 5.95
C ILE A 5 17.65 -13.20 5.60
N MET A 6 17.51 -13.54 4.32
CA MET A 6 16.49 -14.52 3.89
C MET A 6 16.81 -15.93 4.38
N LYS A 7 18.10 -16.33 4.45
CA LYS A 7 18.51 -17.61 5.01
C LYS A 7 18.28 -17.67 6.51
N ASP A 8 18.60 -16.59 7.23
CA ASP A 8 18.39 -16.51 8.67
C ASP A 8 16.90 -16.57 9.01
N LEU A 9 16.05 -15.81 8.30
CA LEU A 9 14.59 -15.89 8.44
C LEU A 9 14.06 -17.29 8.11
N ALA A 10 14.54 -17.91 7.04
CA ALA A 10 14.13 -19.26 6.68
C ALA A 10 14.53 -20.27 7.77
N SER A 11 15.77 -20.19 8.28
CA SER A 11 16.24 -21.07 9.35
C SER A 11 15.46 -20.88 10.65
N GLU A 12 15.10 -19.65 11.00
CA GLU A 12 14.28 -19.33 12.17
C GLU A 12 12.85 -19.85 12.04
N VAL A 13 12.26 -19.75 10.83
CA VAL A 13 10.95 -20.31 10.50
C VAL A 13 10.97 -21.84 10.60
N TYR A 14 12.02 -22.50 10.11
CA TYR A 14 12.16 -23.97 10.22
C TYR A 14 12.45 -24.44 11.66
N ALA A 15 13.21 -23.67 12.43
CA ALA A 15 13.52 -23.97 13.83
C ALA A 15 12.32 -23.73 14.78
N SER A 16 11.42 -22.82 14.41
CA SER A 16 10.16 -22.59 15.12
C SER A 16 9.21 -23.75 14.83
N GLY A 17 8.95 -24.63 15.78
CA GLY A 17 8.06 -25.78 15.58
C GLY A 17 6.73 -25.37 14.93
N THR A 18 6.21 -26.22 14.04
CA THR A 18 5.04 -25.98 13.16
C THR A 18 3.81 -25.40 13.89
N GLY A 19 3.65 -25.73 15.17
CA GLY A 19 2.55 -25.21 16.01
C GLY A 19 2.67 -23.70 16.33
N ARG A 20 3.88 -23.19 16.58
CA ARG A 20 4.09 -21.75 16.87
C ARG A 20 3.85 -20.90 15.63
N LEU A 21 4.31 -21.36 14.48
CA LEU A 21 4.08 -20.66 13.19
C LEU A 21 2.59 -20.57 12.89
N SER A 22 1.83 -21.65 13.09
CA SER A 22 0.39 -21.65 12.82
C SER A 22 -0.35 -20.66 13.70
N ILE A 23 -0.05 -20.59 15.00
CA ILE A 23 -0.67 -19.63 15.93
C ILE A 23 -0.33 -18.19 15.52
N THR A 24 0.94 -17.91 15.20
CA THR A 24 1.38 -16.57 14.77
C THR A 24 0.69 -16.15 13.48
N MET A 25 0.58 -17.04 12.50
CA MET A 25 -0.12 -16.72 11.22
C MET A 25 -1.61 -16.47 11.45
N ILE A 26 -2.28 -17.29 12.24
CA ILE A 26 -3.71 -17.10 12.56
C ILE A 26 -3.91 -15.74 13.26
N THR A 27 -3.06 -15.43 14.23
CA THR A 27 -3.11 -14.16 14.96
C THR A 27 -2.86 -12.97 14.03
N ALA A 28 -1.88 -13.05 13.15
CA ALA A 28 -1.56 -12.01 12.18
C ALA A 28 -2.74 -11.76 11.20
N VAL A 29 -3.34 -12.83 10.66
CA VAL A 29 -4.53 -12.74 9.80
C VAL A 29 -5.71 -12.15 10.57
N TYR A 30 -5.91 -12.53 11.82
CA TYR A 30 -6.98 -11.98 12.65
C TYR A 30 -6.79 -10.48 12.91
N LEU A 31 -5.59 -10.03 13.28
CA LEU A 31 -5.28 -8.62 13.53
C LEU A 31 -5.36 -7.78 12.27
N SER A 32 -4.79 -8.25 11.15
CA SER A 32 -4.87 -7.53 9.87
C SER A 32 -6.31 -7.40 9.40
N SER A 33 -7.15 -8.43 9.56
CA SER A 33 -8.57 -8.32 9.21
C SER A 33 -9.33 -7.29 10.06
N LYS A 34 -8.95 -7.08 11.33
CA LYS A 34 -9.51 -5.97 12.15
C LYS A 34 -9.14 -4.61 11.59
N ALA A 35 -7.89 -4.42 11.17
CA ALA A 35 -7.45 -3.17 10.54
C ALA A 35 -8.25 -2.89 9.26
N PHE A 36 -8.47 -3.89 8.41
CA PHE A 36 -9.29 -3.75 7.21
C PHE A 36 -10.76 -3.43 7.51
N ILE A 37 -11.34 -4.00 8.56
CA ILE A 37 -12.71 -3.64 8.99
C ILE A 37 -12.78 -2.15 9.37
N SER A 38 -11.83 -1.67 10.17
CA SER A 38 -11.79 -0.26 10.59
C SER A 38 -11.60 0.67 9.38
N PHE A 39 -10.77 0.26 8.43
CA PHE A 39 -10.53 0.98 7.20
C PHE A 39 -11.78 1.03 6.31
N GLN A 40 -12.47 -0.09 6.13
CA GLN A 40 -13.74 -0.17 5.41
C GLN A 40 -14.80 0.72 6.04
N LEU A 41 -14.97 0.66 7.36
CA LEU A 41 -15.93 1.51 8.07
C LEU A 41 -15.64 3.00 7.88
N GLY A 42 -14.36 3.40 7.88
CA GLY A 42 -13.97 4.78 7.59
C GLY A 42 -14.34 5.22 6.17
N LEU A 43 -14.14 4.35 5.16
CA LEU A 43 -14.58 4.65 3.79
C LEU A 43 -16.10 4.67 3.67
N ASP A 44 -16.81 3.70 4.28
CA ASP A 44 -18.28 3.65 4.24
C ASP A 44 -18.90 4.90 4.87
N ASP A 45 -18.33 5.40 5.97
CA ASP A 45 -18.75 6.65 6.61
C ASP A 45 -18.53 7.86 5.68
N MET A 46 -17.39 7.92 5.01
CA MET A 46 -17.10 8.97 4.02
C MET A 46 -18.07 8.97 2.84
N TYR A 47 -18.44 7.79 2.35
CA TYR A 47 -19.42 7.66 1.27
C TYR A 47 -20.87 7.71 1.77
N HIS A 48 -21.12 7.94 3.07
CA HIS A 48 -22.44 7.91 3.72
C HIS A 48 -23.22 6.62 3.46
N VAL A 49 -22.52 5.52 3.42
CA VAL A 49 -23.08 4.18 3.21
C VAL A 49 -23.30 3.50 4.55
N LYS A 50 -24.52 3.03 4.80
CA LYS A 50 -24.79 2.22 5.99
C LYS A 50 -24.28 0.80 5.79
N GLU A 51 -23.52 0.28 6.76
CA GLU A 51 -23.05 -1.10 6.76
C GLU A 51 -24.23 -2.06 7.01
N ASN A 52 -24.63 -2.80 5.99
CA ASN A 52 -25.75 -3.75 6.06
C ASN A 52 -25.29 -5.22 5.99
N ARG A 53 -23.97 -5.48 5.94
CA ARG A 53 -23.44 -6.85 5.85
C ARG A 53 -23.51 -7.54 7.20
N ASN A 54 -23.82 -8.84 7.20
CA ASN A 54 -23.73 -9.67 8.40
C ASN A 54 -22.30 -9.67 8.93
N PHE A 55 -22.13 -9.72 10.24
CA PHE A 55 -20.81 -9.74 10.91
C PHE A 55 -19.84 -10.77 10.31
N ILE A 56 -20.34 -11.98 10.01
CA ILE A 56 -19.54 -13.08 9.44
C ILE A 56 -19.07 -12.72 8.03
N LEU A 57 -19.96 -12.24 7.16
CA LEU A 57 -19.61 -11.84 5.79
C LEU A 57 -18.58 -10.71 5.79
N ARG A 58 -18.78 -9.69 6.63
CA ARG A 58 -17.81 -8.61 6.79
C ARG A 58 -16.42 -9.14 7.18
N ARG A 59 -16.39 -10.14 8.06
CA ARG A 59 -15.14 -10.76 8.49
C ARG A 59 -14.43 -11.51 7.36
N ILE A 60 -15.18 -12.29 6.58
CA ILE A 60 -14.66 -13.03 5.42
C ILE A 60 -14.09 -12.06 4.37
N TYR A 61 -14.83 -10.99 4.02
CA TYR A 61 -14.33 -9.99 3.08
C TYR A 61 -13.06 -9.29 3.60
N SER A 62 -13.00 -8.96 4.88
CA SER A 62 -11.81 -8.32 5.46
C SER A 62 -10.56 -9.20 5.43
N VAL A 63 -10.72 -10.51 5.65
CA VAL A 63 -9.63 -11.49 5.49
C VAL A 63 -9.19 -11.54 4.03
N LEU A 64 -10.15 -11.61 3.09
CA LEU A 64 -9.85 -11.64 1.66
C LEU A 64 -9.09 -10.38 1.22
N TYR A 65 -9.55 -9.19 1.63
CA TYR A 65 -8.85 -7.92 1.33
C TYR A 65 -7.45 -7.88 1.95
N SER A 66 -7.28 -8.39 3.17
CA SER A 66 -5.98 -8.52 3.83
C SER A 66 -5.01 -9.36 3.00
N ILE A 67 -5.46 -10.50 2.48
CA ILE A 67 -4.64 -11.38 1.64
C ILE A 67 -4.30 -10.70 0.31
N VAL A 68 -5.29 -10.10 -0.36
CA VAL A 68 -5.08 -9.37 -1.62
C VAL A 68 -4.09 -8.21 -1.43
N PHE A 69 -4.22 -7.48 -0.32
CA PHE A 69 -3.29 -6.41 0.03
C PHE A 69 -1.86 -6.93 0.25
N ALA A 70 -1.71 -8.02 1.01
CA ALA A 70 -0.40 -8.63 1.24
C ALA A 70 0.24 -9.09 -0.07
N LEU A 71 -0.53 -9.72 -0.97
CA LEU A 71 -0.05 -10.12 -2.29
C LEU A 71 0.34 -8.91 -3.16
N ALA A 72 -0.45 -7.84 -3.11
CA ALA A 72 -0.12 -6.59 -3.81
C ALA A 72 1.18 -5.97 -3.30
N LEU A 73 1.40 -5.95 -1.97
CA LEU A 73 2.67 -5.49 -1.39
C LEU A 73 3.85 -6.37 -1.81
N ILE A 74 3.72 -7.70 -1.79
CA ILE A 74 4.77 -8.61 -2.24
C ILE A 74 5.08 -8.37 -3.73
N PHE A 75 4.06 -8.16 -4.55
CA PHE A 75 4.21 -7.86 -5.96
C PHE A 75 4.94 -6.51 -6.19
N LEU A 76 4.56 -5.47 -5.45
CA LEU A 76 5.24 -4.15 -5.50
C LEU A 76 6.69 -4.25 -5.06
N LEU A 77 6.97 -4.98 -3.98
CA LEU A 77 8.34 -5.24 -3.52
C LEU A 77 9.14 -6.04 -4.58
N GLY A 78 8.50 -7.02 -5.20
CA GLY A 78 9.10 -7.78 -6.31
C GLY A 78 9.50 -6.87 -7.48
N ILE A 79 8.61 -5.98 -7.92
CA ILE A 79 8.93 -4.98 -8.96
C ILE A 79 10.11 -4.09 -8.52
N MET A 80 10.12 -3.68 -7.26
CA MET A 80 11.16 -2.80 -6.74
C MET A 80 12.54 -3.49 -6.70
N VAL A 81 12.59 -4.76 -6.31
CA VAL A 81 13.81 -5.56 -6.21
C VAL A 81 14.30 -6.00 -7.60
N PHE A 82 13.40 -6.52 -8.43
CA PHE A 82 13.72 -7.03 -9.76
C PHE A 82 13.67 -5.95 -10.87
N GLY A 83 13.31 -4.71 -10.55
CA GLY A 83 13.18 -3.61 -11.51
C GLY A 83 14.44 -3.37 -12.35
N ASN A 84 15.64 -3.56 -11.76
CA ASN A 84 16.90 -3.46 -12.49
C ASN A 84 17.08 -4.58 -13.55
N MET A 85 16.54 -5.76 -13.27
CA MET A 85 16.58 -6.90 -14.20
C MET A 85 15.60 -6.68 -15.36
N LEU A 86 14.41 -6.19 -15.05
CA LEU A 86 13.40 -5.81 -16.04
C LEU A 86 13.89 -4.68 -16.96
N ARG A 87 14.61 -3.70 -16.41
CA ARG A 87 15.26 -2.66 -17.23
C ARG A 87 16.21 -3.23 -18.25
N LYS A 88 17.11 -4.13 -17.86
CA LYS A 88 18.07 -4.75 -18.78
C LYS A 88 17.39 -5.55 -19.89
N MET A 89 16.24 -6.19 -19.61
CA MET A 89 15.52 -6.99 -20.60
C MET A 89 14.70 -6.15 -21.58
N TYR A 90 14.02 -5.09 -21.11
CA TYR A 90 13.08 -4.34 -21.93
C TYR A 90 13.66 -3.08 -22.57
N PHE A 91 14.57 -2.38 -21.91
CA PHE A 91 15.07 -1.07 -22.37
C PHE A 91 16.40 -1.12 -23.10
N SER A 92 17.04 -2.27 -23.24
CA SER A 92 18.25 -2.39 -24.06
C SER A 92 18.00 -2.12 -25.56
N ASN A 93 16.76 -2.22 -26.02
CA ASN A 93 16.37 -2.11 -27.42
C ASN A 93 15.53 -0.85 -27.76
N VAL A 94 15.22 0.00 -26.77
CA VAL A 94 14.47 1.23 -27.02
C VAL A 94 15.42 2.41 -27.21
N HIS A 95 15.34 3.03 -28.37
CA HIS A 95 16.19 4.08 -28.89
C HIS A 95 16.78 5.06 -27.88
N HIS A 96 18.07 5.33 -28.04
CA HIS A 96 18.96 6.18 -27.25
C HIS A 96 18.45 7.59 -26.89
N ILE A 97 17.48 8.15 -27.62
CA ILE A 97 17.05 9.53 -27.45
C ILE A 97 16.01 9.67 -26.30
N ILE A 98 15.07 8.74 -26.17
CA ILE A 98 14.07 8.77 -25.10
C ILE A 98 14.70 8.30 -23.76
N GLY A 99 15.62 7.36 -23.80
CA GLY A 99 16.33 6.86 -22.63
C GLY A 99 17.23 7.89 -21.94
N SER A 100 17.79 8.84 -22.71
CA SER A 100 18.68 9.88 -22.18
C SER A 100 17.92 10.99 -21.42
N ILE A 101 16.73 11.37 -21.89
CA ILE A 101 15.92 12.42 -21.25
C ILE A 101 15.19 11.89 -20.02
N ILE A 102 14.66 10.69 -20.07
CA ILE A 102 13.95 10.05 -18.95
C ILE A 102 14.95 9.54 -17.88
N GLY A 103 16.12 9.10 -18.27
CA GLY A 103 17.14 8.57 -17.36
C GLY A 103 17.82 9.61 -16.48
N SER A 104 17.76 10.90 -16.87
CA SER A 104 18.39 11.98 -16.10
C SER A 104 17.45 12.69 -15.12
N VAL A 105 16.13 12.58 -15.26
CA VAL A 105 15.16 13.39 -14.51
C VAL A 105 14.18 12.55 -13.71
N VAL A 106 13.85 11.34 -14.14
CA VAL A 106 12.87 10.48 -13.46
C VAL A 106 13.43 9.07 -13.32
N ASP A 107 13.63 8.65 -12.08
CA ASP A 107 14.00 7.27 -11.78
C ASP A 107 12.92 6.34 -12.38
N TYR A 108 13.30 5.44 -13.31
CA TYR A 108 12.37 4.51 -13.99
C TYR A 108 11.48 3.73 -13.01
N ARG A 109 11.92 3.58 -11.75
CA ARG A 109 11.13 2.98 -10.68
C ARG A 109 9.85 3.76 -10.42
N LEU A 110 9.91 5.10 -10.44
CA LEU A 110 8.75 5.98 -10.26
C LEU A 110 7.74 5.80 -11.40
N VAL A 111 8.23 5.66 -12.63
CA VAL A 111 7.39 5.47 -13.83
C VAL A 111 6.62 4.15 -13.77
N ILE A 112 7.21 3.10 -13.21
CA ILE A 112 6.56 1.80 -13.05
C ILE A 112 5.69 1.77 -11.79
N CYS A 113 6.18 2.30 -10.67
CA CYS A 113 5.46 2.26 -9.40
C CYS A 113 4.19 3.10 -9.41
N LEU A 114 4.19 4.27 -10.06
CA LEU A 114 3.04 5.17 -10.08
C LEU A 114 1.78 4.52 -10.68
N PRO A 115 1.81 3.93 -11.89
CA PRO A 115 0.64 3.24 -12.45
C PRO A 115 0.17 2.06 -11.58
N VAL A 116 1.09 1.31 -11.00
CA VAL A 116 0.75 0.18 -10.12
C VAL A 116 0.08 0.68 -8.84
N LEU A 117 0.56 1.78 -8.25
CA LEU A 117 -0.08 2.41 -7.09
C LEU A 117 -1.45 3.00 -7.43
N ILE A 118 -1.60 3.64 -8.60
CA ILE A 118 -2.90 4.14 -9.07
C ILE A 118 -3.89 2.97 -9.19
N LEU A 119 -3.48 1.88 -9.83
CA LEU A 119 -4.31 0.69 -9.96
C LEU A 119 -4.68 0.11 -8.58
N PHE A 120 -3.73 0.06 -7.67
CA PHE A 120 -3.93 -0.43 -6.30
C PHE A 120 -4.96 0.43 -5.53
N PHE A 121 -4.81 1.76 -5.51
CA PHE A 121 -5.77 2.64 -4.86
C PHE A 121 -7.13 2.63 -5.56
N TRP A 122 -7.15 2.53 -6.88
CA TRP A 122 -8.40 2.40 -7.65
C TRP A 122 -9.17 1.13 -7.27
N VAL A 123 -8.49 -0.01 -7.17
CA VAL A 123 -9.10 -1.27 -6.70
C VAL A 123 -9.67 -1.12 -5.29
N ILE A 124 -8.93 -0.47 -4.38
CA ILE A 124 -9.40 -0.19 -3.02
C ILE A 124 -10.70 0.63 -3.06
N TYR A 125 -10.74 1.75 -3.78
CA TYR A 125 -11.91 2.63 -3.81
C TYR A 125 -13.12 2.00 -4.51
N VAL A 126 -12.92 1.09 -5.45
CA VAL A 126 -14.02 0.42 -6.16
C VAL A 126 -14.62 -0.73 -5.35
N PHE A 127 -13.77 -1.53 -4.71
CA PHE A 127 -14.19 -2.81 -4.14
C PHE A 127 -14.33 -2.82 -2.62
N LEU A 128 -13.62 -1.95 -1.91
CA LEU A 128 -13.63 -1.96 -0.45
C LEU A 128 -14.93 -1.40 0.15
N PRO A 129 -15.52 -0.27 -0.36
CA PRO A 129 -16.76 0.25 0.18
C PRO A 129 -17.95 -0.71 -0.02
N ASN A 130 -18.92 -0.66 0.89
CA ASN A 130 -20.09 -1.53 0.87
C ASN A 130 -21.10 -1.17 -0.23
N LYS A 131 -20.98 0.00 -0.87
CA LYS A 131 -21.78 0.44 -2.01
C LYS A 131 -21.05 0.11 -3.31
N LYS A 132 -21.78 -0.36 -4.34
CA LYS A 132 -21.22 -0.49 -5.69
C LYS A 132 -20.85 0.90 -6.22
N GLN A 133 -19.54 1.15 -6.25
CA GLN A 133 -18.98 2.39 -6.78
C GLN A 133 -18.85 2.31 -8.29
N ARG A 134 -19.09 3.40 -9.00
CA ARG A 134 -18.80 3.47 -10.44
C ARG A 134 -17.31 3.64 -10.64
N ALA A 135 -16.67 2.60 -11.18
CA ALA A 135 -15.21 2.50 -11.32
C ALA A 135 -14.55 3.73 -11.97
N LYS A 136 -15.21 4.36 -12.96
CA LYS A 136 -14.70 5.56 -13.65
C LYS A 136 -14.62 6.80 -12.75
N TYR A 137 -15.47 6.91 -11.73
CA TYR A 137 -15.48 8.06 -10.82
C TYR A 137 -14.48 7.90 -9.67
N GLN A 138 -13.92 6.70 -9.49
CA GLN A 138 -12.92 6.43 -8.47
C GLN A 138 -11.47 6.71 -8.93
N LEU A 139 -11.29 7.02 -10.22
CA LEU A 139 -9.96 7.26 -10.79
C LEU A 139 -9.28 8.54 -10.27
N PRO A 140 -9.96 9.71 -10.17
CA PRO A 140 -9.32 10.95 -9.74
C PRO A 140 -8.70 10.86 -8.35
N GLY A 141 -9.42 10.27 -7.39
CA GLY A 141 -8.91 10.06 -6.04
C GLY A 141 -7.79 9.02 -5.99
N ALA A 142 -7.84 7.99 -6.85
CA ALA A 142 -6.77 7.00 -6.95
C ALA A 142 -5.46 7.63 -7.45
N VAL A 143 -5.53 8.50 -8.47
CA VAL A 143 -4.38 9.25 -8.98
C VAL A 143 -3.83 10.19 -7.90
N PHE A 144 -4.71 10.93 -7.23
CA PHE A 144 -4.32 11.81 -6.13
C PHE A 144 -3.65 11.02 -5.00
N ALA A 145 -4.28 9.92 -4.55
CA ALA A 145 -3.76 9.11 -3.46
C ALA A 145 -2.39 8.51 -3.79
N ALA A 146 -2.20 8.00 -5.02
CA ALA A 146 -0.92 7.47 -5.46
C ALA A 146 0.19 8.54 -5.47
N ALA A 147 -0.07 9.71 -6.03
CA ALA A 147 0.88 10.82 -6.07
C ALA A 147 1.20 11.34 -4.66
N ALA A 148 0.18 11.61 -3.85
CA ALA A 148 0.33 12.10 -2.48
C ALA A 148 1.06 11.08 -1.59
N TRP A 149 0.77 9.79 -1.75
CA TRP A 149 1.45 8.71 -1.01
C TRP A 149 2.95 8.65 -1.35
N MET A 150 3.30 8.77 -2.64
CA MET A 150 4.71 8.78 -3.07
C MET A 150 5.45 10.01 -2.51
N ILE A 151 4.84 11.19 -2.58
CA ILE A 151 5.42 12.43 -2.05
C ILE A 151 5.59 12.32 -0.52
N PHE A 152 4.55 11.88 0.18
CA PHE A 152 4.58 11.70 1.62
C PHE A 152 5.65 10.69 2.04
N SER A 153 5.72 9.53 1.38
CA SER A 153 6.73 8.50 1.68
C SER A 153 8.15 8.99 1.40
N GLY A 154 8.35 9.78 0.34
CA GLY A 154 9.64 10.41 0.04
C GLY A 154 10.06 11.42 1.12
N ILE A 155 9.17 12.31 1.53
CA ILE A 155 9.42 13.27 2.61
C ILE A 155 9.72 12.53 3.92
N PHE A 156 8.94 11.50 4.22
CA PHE A 156 9.12 10.70 5.42
C PHE A 156 10.45 9.94 5.44
N SER A 157 10.90 9.41 4.29
CA SER A 157 12.23 8.78 4.16
C SER A 157 13.34 9.77 4.51
N VAL A 158 13.32 10.98 3.93
CA VAL A 158 14.30 12.03 4.23
C VAL A 158 14.26 12.42 5.72
N TYR A 159 13.07 12.46 6.31
CA TYR A 159 12.92 12.73 7.73
C TYR A 159 13.60 11.64 8.58
N VAL A 160 13.32 10.37 8.30
CA VAL A 160 13.93 9.25 9.03
C VAL A 160 15.44 9.23 8.89
N ASP A 161 15.97 9.47 7.69
CA ASP A 161 17.41 9.50 7.42
C ASP A 161 18.14 10.60 8.21
N LYS A 162 17.54 11.80 8.29
CA LYS A 162 18.11 12.92 9.03
C LYS A 162 18.10 12.72 10.56
N TYR A 163 17.10 12.03 11.07
CA TYR A 163 16.88 11.84 12.50
C TYR A 163 17.31 10.48 13.03
N ASN A 164 18.11 9.73 12.26
CA ASN A 164 18.60 8.39 12.62
C ASN A 164 19.36 8.33 13.96
N ASN A 165 19.87 9.48 14.45
CA ASN A 165 20.53 9.57 15.76
C ASN A 165 19.60 9.32 16.97
N TYR A 166 18.27 9.46 16.80
CA TYR A 166 17.30 9.16 17.88
C TYR A 166 17.21 7.66 18.17
N SER A 167 17.51 6.81 17.19
CA SER A 167 17.57 5.37 17.33
C SER A 167 18.60 4.91 18.38
N SER A 168 19.66 5.68 18.55
CA SER A 168 20.72 5.38 19.54
C SER A 168 20.27 5.55 20.99
N PHE A 169 19.26 6.42 21.25
CA PHE A 169 18.79 6.69 22.60
C PHE A 169 17.55 5.86 23.00
N TYR A 170 16.64 5.60 22.07
CA TYR A 170 15.34 4.96 22.35
C TYR A 170 15.16 3.59 21.67
N GLY A 171 16.14 3.13 20.89
CA GLY A 171 16.15 1.78 20.28
C GLY A 171 14.89 1.47 19.45
N THR A 172 14.35 0.28 19.66
CA THR A 172 13.17 -0.24 18.92
C THR A 172 11.90 0.58 19.11
N MET A 173 11.75 1.32 20.22
CA MET A 173 10.57 2.17 20.47
C MET A 173 10.46 3.31 19.45
N THR A 174 11.57 3.89 19.04
CA THR A 174 11.59 4.91 17.98
C THR A 174 11.08 4.35 16.64
N THR A 175 11.51 3.16 16.29
CA THR A 175 11.08 2.51 15.04
C THR A 175 9.58 2.26 15.04
N ILE A 176 9.02 1.77 16.15
CA ILE A 176 7.57 1.54 16.28
C ILE A 176 6.81 2.86 16.15
N ALA A 177 7.25 3.92 16.83
CA ALA A 177 6.62 5.23 16.76
C ALA A 177 6.66 5.81 15.33
N LEU A 178 7.80 5.69 14.64
CA LEU A 178 7.95 6.15 13.26
C LEU A 178 7.01 5.38 12.30
N ILE A 179 6.92 4.06 12.44
CA ILE A 179 5.99 3.25 11.64
C ILE A 179 4.54 3.68 11.88
N MET A 180 4.15 3.95 13.15
CA MET A 180 2.80 4.42 13.47
C MET A 180 2.50 5.78 12.82
N VAL A 181 3.42 6.73 12.86
CA VAL A 181 3.26 8.05 12.22
C VAL A 181 3.16 7.89 10.71
N TRP A 182 3.97 7.03 10.10
CA TRP A 182 3.91 6.76 8.67
C TRP A 182 2.57 6.14 8.26
N LEU A 183 2.10 5.12 8.98
CA LEU A 183 0.80 4.48 8.73
C LEU A 183 -0.35 5.49 8.89
N TYR A 184 -0.29 6.35 9.90
CA TYR A 184 -1.27 7.41 10.11
C TYR A 184 -1.35 8.35 8.91
N GLY A 185 -0.20 8.83 8.41
CA GLY A 185 -0.14 9.67 7.22
C GLY A 185 -0.67 8.97 5.96
N CYS A 186 -0.35 7.68 5.77
CA CYS A 186 -0.88 6.87 4.69
C CYS A 186 -2.42 6.80 4.72
N MET A 187 -3.01 6.63 5.91
CA MET A 187 -4.47 6.62 6.09
C MET A 187 -5.10 7.96 5.73
N TYR A 188 -4.48 9.08 6.12
CA TYR A 188 -4.96 10.41 5.75
C TYR A 188 -4.99 10.62 4.23
N VAL A 189 -3.91 10.28 3.55
CA VAL A 189 -3.81 10.38 2.08
C VAL A 189 -4.93 9.59 1.41
N LEU A 190 -5.17 8.40 1.91
CA LEU A 190 -6.19 7.49 1.38
C LEU A 190 -7.60 8.04 1.61
N PHE A 191 -7.90 8.54 2.79
CA PHE A 191 -9.21 9.15 3.08
C PHE A 191 -9.46 10.42 2.27
N ILE A 192 -8.46 11.29 2.09
CA ILE A 192 -8.58 12.47 1.24
C ILE A 192 -8.88 12.06 -0.21
N GLY A 193 -8.22 11.03 -0.74
CA GLY A 193 -8.53 10.47 -2.06
C GLY A 193 -9.98 9.98 -2.17
N GLY A 194 -10.51 9.34 -1.12
CA GLY A 194 -11.91 8.93 -1.04
C GLY A 194 -12.89 10.13 -1.09
N ILE A 195 -12.58 11.21 -0.37
CA ILE A 195 -13.37 12.45 -0.39
C ILE A 195 -13.39 13.06 -1.81
N ILE A 196 -12.23 13.09 -2.49
CA ILE A 196 -12.13 13.59 -3.85
C ILE A 196 -13.02 12.77 -4.79
N ASN A 197 -12.99 11.45 -4.71
CA ASN A 197 -13.83 10.58 -5.51
C ASN A 197 -15.32 10.85 -5.28
N ARG A 198 -15.74 10.92 -4.02
CA ARG A 198 -17.11 11.23 -3.65
C ARG A 198 -17.57 12.57 -4.21
N THR A 199 -16.78 13.63 -3.99
CA THR A 199 -17.12 14.98 -4.50
C THR A 199 -17.18 14.99 -6.02
N TRP A 200 -16.34 14.23 -6.69
CA TRP A 200 -16.37 14.08 -8.14
C TRP A 200 -17.63 13.36 -8.62
N GLU A 201 -18.01 12.27 -7.98
CA GLU A 201 -19.23 11.50 -8.28
C GLU A 201 -20.47 12.37 -8.12
N GLU A 202 -20.63 13.09 -6.99
CA GLU A 202 -21.75 14.02 -6.73
C GLU A 202 -21.86 15.12 -7.78
N ARG A 203 -20.73 15.70 -8.24
CA ARG A 203 -20.72 16.71 -9.31
C ARG A 203 -21.14 16.17 -10.67
N MET A 204 -20.81 14.91 -10.95
CA MET A 204 -21.15 14.28 -12.24
C MET A 204 -22.58 13.77 -12.30
N GLU A 205 -23.19 13.47 -11.15
CA GLU A 205 -24.60 13.08 -11.05
C GLU A 205 -25.54 14.30 -11.02
N ALA A 206 -25.03 15.46 -10.65
CA ALA A 206 -25.79 16.71 -10.64
C ALA A 206 -25.89 17.41 -12.04
N LYS A 207 -25.15 16.90 -13.03
CA LYS A 207 -25.18 17.38 -14.42
C LYS A 207 -26.05 16.50 -15.30
#